data_9eb3a8f0059ea04fdc8e903178f84267
#
_entry.id   9eb3a8f0059ea04fdc8e903178f84267
#
_cell.length_a   1.000
_cell.length_b   1.000
_cell.length_c   1.000
_cell.angle_alpha   90.00
_cell.angle_beta   90.00
_cell.angle_gamma   90.00
#
_symmetry.space_group_name_H-M   'P 1'
#
loop_
_entity.id
_entity.type
_entity.pdbx_description
1 polymer ?
#
loop_
_entity_poly.entity_id
_entity_poly.type
_entity_poly.pdbx_seq_one_letter_code
_entity_poly.pdbx_strand_id
1 'polypeptide(L)'
;MAVRSIVFKLTKGNAPDTAQMNTRVREMIKEALESDGVEEIFKLGDENETEQDIFDEDYLSKINKIKLPNTRIMLLQQLLAKVIKEMKKVNKVKGVDFTKKMQALVERYNERDESDVLRSEVFEEMAEQLTSLIWEVHKEFKSGDELGINFEEKAFYDILKELCVKYDFRYPDAKMIELAKAVKDLVDGQAKFPDWNKRDDIKSALKVGLILLLDEFGYPPVERDEVYKDIFEQAENFKKNN
;
A
#
# COMPACT_ATOMS: atom_id res chain seq x y z
N MET A 1 29.66 -21.83 -6.13
CA MET A 1 28.91 -23.11 -5.97
C MET A 1 29.76 -24.29 -5.47
N ALA A 2 31.05 -24.34 -5.76
CA ALA A 2 31.94 -25.46 -5.35
C ALA A 2 32.16 -25.58 -3.82
N VAL A 3 32.28 -24.47 -3.08
CA VAL A 3 32.56 -24.49 -1.63
C VAL A 3 31.38 -25.05 -0.80
N ARG A 4 30.12 -24.76 -1.18
CA ARG A 4 28.94 -25.34 -0.53
C ARG A 4 28.86 -26.86 -0.70
N SER A 5 29.27 -27.38 -1.85
CA SER A 5 29.27 -28.81 -2.16
C SER A 5 30.32 -29.59 -1.35
N ILE A 6 31.47 -28.97 -1.05
CA ILE A 6 32.55 -29.55 -0.26
C ILE A 6 32.19 -29.62 1.22
N VAL A 7 31.61 -28.56 1.79
CA VAL A 7 31.14 -28.53 3.18
C VAL A 7 30.02 -29.54 3.38
N PHE A 8 29.10 -29.70 2.43
CA PHE A 8 28.04 -30.72 2.52
C PHE A 8 28.57 -32.17 2.47
N LYS A 9 29.65 -32.43 1.74
CA LYS A 9 30.29 -33.75 1.70
C LYS A 9 31.07 -34.10 2.98
N LEU A 10 31.65 -33.11 3.66
CA LEU A 10 32.42 -33.31 4.89
C LEU A 10 31.52 -33.47 6.14
N THR A 11 30.27 -32.97 6.10
CA THR A 11 29.33 -33.02 7.23
C THR A 11 28.27 -34.12 7.10
N LYS A 12 28.41 -35.05 6.15
CA LYS A 12 27.41 -36.07 5.82
C LYS A 12 27.09 -37.07 6.93
N GLY A 13 27.77 -37.01 8.10
CA GLY A 13 27.50 -37.82 9.27
C GLY A 13 26.83 -37.09 10.43
N ASN A 14 26.82 -35.73 10.43
CA ASN A 14 26.32 -34.92 11.55
C ASN A 14 25.63 -33.64 11.09
N ALA A 15 25.08 -33.60 9.89
CA ALA A 15 24.25 -32.45 9.48
C ALA A 15 22.99 -32.46 10.36
N PRO A 16 22.71 -31.39 11.14
CA PRO A 16 21.48 -31.34 11.91
C PRO A 16 20.31 -31.46 10.92
N ASP A 17 19.35 -32.31 11.28
CA ASP A 17 18.13 -32.49 10.50
C ASP A 17 17.48 -31.10 10.31
N THR A 18 17.52 -30.59 9.08
CA THR A 18 16.98 -29.27 8.75
C THR A 18 15.48 -29.17 9.05
N ALA A 19 14.77 -30.30 9.03
CA ALA A 19 13.38 -30.40 9.44
C ALA A 19 13.22 -30.19 10.95
N GLN A 20 14.06 -30.85 11.78
CA GLN A 20 14.08 -30.64 13.23
C GLN A 20 14.52 -29.22 13.59
N MET A 21 15.51 -28.68 12.90
CA MET A 21 15.98 -27.29 13.11
C MET A 21 14.90 -26.27 12.75
N ASN A 22 14.19 -26.46 11.65
CA ASN A 22 13.06 -25.62 11.26
C ASN A 22 11.88 -25.76 12.24
N THR A 23 11.63 -26.95 12.77
CA THR A 23 10.59 -27.16 13.79
C THR A 23 10.97 -26.48 15.10
N ARG A 24 12.21 -26.64 15.58
CA ARG A 24 12.71 -25.92 16.78
C ARG A 24 12.69 -24.39 16.62
N VAL A 25 13.09 -23.88 15.45
CA VAL A 25 13.02 -22.44 15.19
C VAL A 25 11.57 -21.96 15.20
N ARG A 26 10.64 -22.73 14.63
CA ARG A 26 9.19 -22.42 14.71
C ARG A 26 8.66 -22.47 16.13
N GLU A 27 9.06 -23.48 16.93
CA GLU A 27 8.67 -23.58 18.34
C GLU A 27 9.24 -22.42 19.17
N MET A 28 10.52 -22.07 18.97
CA MET A 28 11.14 -20.91 19.65
C MET A 28 10.49 -19.59 19.24
N ILE A 29 10.15 -19.44 17.96
CA ILE A 29 9.39 -18.27 17.48
C ILE A 29 8.00 -18.28 18.11
N LYS A 30 7.32 -19.40 18.15
CA LYS A 30 5.99 -19.54 18.76
C LYS A 30 6.02 -19.22 20.26
N GLU A 31 6.97 -19.77 21.03
CA GLU A 31 7.14 -19.46 22.44
C GLU A 31 7.48 -17.97 22.69
N ALA A 32 8.32 -17.37 21.85
CA ALA A 32 8.63 -15.95 21.93
C ALA A 32 7.41 -15.08 21.60
N LEU A 33 6.59 -15.49 20.62
CA LEU A 33 5.37 -14.82 20.22
C LEU A 33 4.28 -14.93 21.31
N GLU A 34 4.11 -16.13 21.90
CA GLU A 34 3.17 -16.37 23.01
C GLU A 34 3.55 -15.56 24.26
N SER A 35 4.86 -15.46 24.58
CA SER A 35 5.34 -14.73 25.76
C SER A 35 5.19 -13.22 25.66
N ASP A 36 5.14 -12.66 24.45
CA ASP A 36 5.05 -11.21 24.20
C ASP A 36 3.66 -10.75 23.75
N GLY A 37 2.64 -11.64 23.77
CA GLY A 37 1.28 -11.30 23.35
C GLY A 37 1.10 -11.12 21.83
N VAL A 38 2.07 -11.58 21.03
CA VAL A 38 2.07 -11.42 19.56
C VAL A 38 1.01 -12.31 18.91
N GLU A 39 0.62 -13.45 19.52
CA GLU A 39 -0.50 -14.27 19.01
C GLU A 39 -1.83 -13.51 18.99
N GLU A 40 -2.05 -12.64 19.98
CA GLU A 40 -3.23 -11.80 20.04
C GLU A 40 -3.22 -10.74 18.93
N ILE A 41 -2.03 -10.25 18.57
CA ILE A 41 -1.82 -9.30 17.47
C ILE A 41 -2.01 -9.97 16.11
N PHE A 42 -1.55 -11.23 15.94
CA PHE A 42 -1.76 -11.98 14.69
C PHE A 42 -3.22 -12.40 14.47
N LYS A 43 -3.99 -12.64 15.53
CA LYS A 43 -5.43 -12.93 15.43
C LYS A 43 -6.25 -11.71 15.03
N LEU A 44 -5.77 -10.51 15.37
CA LEU A 44 -6.35 -9.23 14.95
C LEU A 44 -6.12 -8.92 13.45
N GLY A 45 -5.19 -9.59 12.78
CA GLY A 45 -4.87 -9.41 11.35
C GLY A 45 -5.46 -10.46 10.40
N ASP A 46 -6.47 -11.24 10.84
CA ASP A 46 -7.14 -12.22 9.99
C ASP A 46 -8.07 -11.54 8.96
N GLU A 47 -8.27 -12.17 7.79
CA GLU A 47 -8.83 -11.61 6.56
C GLU A 47 -10.25 -10.97 6.66
N ASN A 48 -10.87 -10.97 7.85
CA ASN A 48 -12.23 -10.47 8.10
C ASN A 48 -12.30 -9.14 8.88
N GLU A 49 -11.17 -8.50 9.20
CA GLU A 49 -11.20 -7.24 9.96
C GLU A 49 -11.34 -6.03 9.04
N THR A 50 -12.26 -5.15 9.42
CA THR A 50 -12.54 -3.88 8.75
C THR A 50 -11.34 -2.93 8.82
N GLU A 51 -11.19 -2.04 7.82
CA GLU A 51 -10.11 -1.04 7.72
C GLU A 51 -9.90 -0.21 9.00
N GLN A 52 -10.94 -0.05 9.84
CA GLN A 52 -10.87 0.69 11.10
C GLN A 52 -9.94 0.06 12.15
N ASP A 53 -9.83 -1.27 12.17
CA ASP A 53 -9.05 -1.97 13.19
C ASP A 53 -7.52 -1.88 12.96
N ILE A 54 -7.10 -1.64 11.72
CA ILE A 54 -5.67 -1.54 11.35
C ILE A 54 -5.04 -0.23 11.86
N PHE A 55 -5.83 0.83 11.98
CA PHE A 55 -5.38 2.15 12.46
C PHE A 55 -5.74 2.41 13.92
N ASP A 56 -6.15 1.38 14.67
CA ASP A 56 -6.41 1.52 16.09
C ASP A 56 -5.11 1.85 16.83
N GLU A 57 -5.14 2.93 17.61
CA GLU A 57 -4.01 3.35 18.46
C GLU A 57 -3.60 2.25 19.43
N ASP A 58 -4.56 1.47 19.94
CA ASP A 58 -4.31 0.34 20.83
C ASP A 58 -3.54 -0.78 20.10
N TYR A 59 -3.84 -1.03 18.82
CA TYR A 59 -3.15 -2.02 18.00
C TYR A 59 -1.68 -1.62 17.77
N LEU A 60 -1.43 -0.40 17.32
CA LEU A 60 -0.08 0.12 17.13
C LEU A 60 0.69 0.20 18.46
N SER A 61 0.01 0.56 19.56
CA SER A 61 0.61 0.56 20.90
C SER A 61 1.04 -0.84 21.34
N LYS A 62 0.25 -1.90 21.03
CA LYS A 62 0.60 -3.30 21.32
C LYS A 62 1.85 -3.71 20.53
N ILE A 63 1.93 -3.38 19.23
CA ILE A 63 3.12 -3.67 18.41
C ILE A 63 4.35 -2.95 18.99
N ASN A 64 4.22 -1.68 19.39
CA ASN A 64 5.33 -0.90 19.93
C ASN A 64 5.84 -1.40 21.30
N LYS A 65 5.04 -2.17 22.04
CA LYS A 65 5.44 -2.82 23.31
C LYS A 65 6.23 -4.11 23.12
N ILE A 66 6.33 -4.64 21.90
CA ILE A 66 7.08 -5.85 21.61
C ILE A 66 8.57 -5.61 21.87
N LYS A 67 9.15 -6.44 22.75
CA LYS A 67 10.55 -6.31 23.17
C LYS A 67 11.56 -6.80 22.13
N LEU A 68 11.12 -7.64 21.18
CA LEU A 68 11.96 -8.16 20.11
C LEU A 68 12.01 -7.19 18.92
N PRO A 69 13.11 -6.44 18.72
CA PRO A 69 13.15 -5.36 17.73
C PRO A 69 12.85 -5.84 16.30
N ASN A 70 13.44 -6.97 15.88
CA ASN A 70 13.24 -7.52 14.55
C ASN A 70 11.79 -7.93 14.31
N THR A 71 11.14 -8.52 15.32
CA THR A 71 9.72 -8.93 15.25
C THR A 71 8.83 -7.70 15.14
N ARG A 72 9.11 -6.64 15.92
CA ARG A 72 8.37 -5.38 15.85
C ARG A 72 8.47 -4.73 14.47
N ILE A 73 9.68 -4.61 13.91
CA ILE A 73 9.89 -4.07 12.56
C ILE A 73 9.17 -4.90 11.51
N MET A 74 9.26 -6.23 11.57
CA MET A 74 8.59 -7.13 10.63
C MET A 74 7.07 -6.95 10.66
N LEU A 75 6.46 -6.83 11.85
CA LEU A 75 5.02 -6.61 11.99
C LEU A 75 4.60 -5.23 11.45
N LEU A 76 5.35 -4.18 11.74
CA LEU A 76 5.09 -2.85 11.20
C LEU A 76 5.20 -2.83 9.67
N GLN A 77 6.18 -3.53 9.09
CA GLN A 77 6.31 -3.66 7.64
C GLN A 77 5.14 -4.42 7.02
N GLN A 78 4.70 -5.53 7.64
CA GLN A 78 3.55 -6.30 7.15
C GLN A 78 2.26 -5.50 7.22
N LEU A 79 2.02 -4.79 8.33
CA LEU A 79 0.88 -3.91 8.50
C LEU A 79 0.87 -2.81 7.45
N LEU A 80 1.98 -2.11 7.29
CA LEU A 80 2.13 -1.03 6.30
C LEU A 80 1.91 -1.54 4.87
N ALA A 81 2.47 -2.72 4.53
CA ALA A 81 2.28 -3.32 3.22
C ALA A 81 0.81 -3.67 2.95
N LYS A 82 0.09 -4.19 3.95
CA LYS A 82 -1.35 -4.49 3.86
C LYS A 82 -2.15 -3.22 3.60
N VAL A 83 -1.90 -2.17 4.38
CA VAL A 83 -2.61 -0.89 4.27
C VAL A 83 -2.34 -0.22 2.91
N ILE A 84 -1.09 -0.19 2.47
CA ILE A 84 -0.72 0.34 1.14
C ILE A 84 -1.40 -0.46 0.02
N LYS A 85 -1.51 -1.78 0.18
CA LYS A 85 -2.20 -2.64 -0.79
C LYS A 85 -3.68 -2.28 -0.90
N GLU A 86 -4.38 -2.06 0.23
CA GLU A 86 -5.78 -1.63 0.22
C GLU A 86 -5.92 -0.21 -0.39
N MET A 87 -5.08 0.72 0.00
CA MET A 87 -5.06 2.06 -0.63
C MET A 87 -4.88 1.98 -2.15
N LYS A 88 -3.98 1.12 -2.63
CA LYS A 88 -3.69 0.96 -4.05
C LYS A 88 -4.88 0.45 -4.87
N LYS A 89 -5.80 -0.30 -4.25
CA LYS A 89 -7.03 -0.76 -4.91
C LYS A 89 -7.93 0.41 -5.31
N VAL A 90 -8.06 1.40 -4.44
CA VAL A 90 -8.92 2.57 -4.64
C VAL A 90 -8.13 3.73 -5.29
N ASN A 91 -6.99 4.09 -4.71
CA ASN A 91 -6.14 5.20 -5.16
C ASN A 91 -4.77 4.68 -5.59
N LYS A 92 -4.63 4.41 -6.90
CA LYS A 92 -3.40 3.87 -7.49
C LYS A 92 -2.21 4.81 -7.30
N VAL A 93 -2.42 6.12 -7.47
CA VAL A 93 -1.37 7.16 -7.37
C VAL A 93 -0.75 7.13 -5.98
N LYS A 94 -1.56 7.34 -4.95
CA LYS A 94 -1.10 7.34 -3.56
C LYS A 94 -0.53 6.00 -3.12
N GLY A 95 -1.16 4.90 -3.53
CA GLY A 95 -0.64 3.58 -3.25
C GLY A 95 0.75 3.31 -3.84
N VAL A 96 1.06 3.85 -5.04
CA VAL A 96 2.40 3.78 -5.63
C VAL A 96 3.40 4.65 -4.86
N ASP A 97 3.01 5.87 -4.47
CA ASP A 97 3.86 6.78 -3.72
C ASP A 97 4.25 6.20 -2.35
N PHE A 98 3.28 5.68 -1.61
CA PHE A 98 3.56 5.02 -0.32
C PHE A 98 4.36 3.73 -0.47
N THR A 99 4.19 2.99 -1.57
CA THR A 99 5.04 1.83 -1.88
C THR A 99 6.50 2.26 -2.03
N LYS A 100 6.77 3.34 -2.78
CA LYS A 100 8.14 3.87 -2.96
C LYS A 100 8.74 4.35 -1.63
N LYS A 101 7.97 5.07 -0.80
CA LYS A 101 8.40 5.51 0.53
C LYS A 101 8.78 4.32 1.42
N MET A 102 7.93 3.29 1.46
CA MET A 102 8.20 2.07 2.24
C MET A 102 9.45 1.35 1.74
N GLN A 103 9.60 1.19 0.41
CA GLN A 103 10.79 0.56 -0.18
C GLN A 103 12.06 1.31 0.17
N ALA A 104 12.08 2.64 0.05
CA ALA A 104 13.23 3.46 0.42
C ALA A 104 13.61 3.33 1.90
N LEU A 105 12.63 3.15 2.81
CA LEU A 105 12.90 2.88 4.22
C LEU A 105 13.54 1.51 4.43
N VAL A 106 13.00 0.47 3.77
CA VAL A 106 13.51 -0.91 3.87
C VAL A 106 14.92 -1.02 3.26
N GLU A 107 15.17 -0.40 2.11
CA GLU A 107 16.49 -0.37 1.48
C GLU A 107 17.52 0.28 2.40
N ARG A 108 17.23 1.46 2.95
CA ARG A 108 18.10 2.15 3.91
C ARG A 108 18.40 1.29 5.14
N TYR A 109 17.42 0.54 5.63
CA TYR A 109 17.60 -0.39 6.73
C TYR A 109 18.49 -1.58 6.36
N ASN A 110 18.42 -2.08 5.14
CA ASN A 110 19.20 -3.22 4.66
C ASN A 110 20.64 -2.86 4.27
N GLU A 111 20.88 -1.62 3.85
CA GLU A 111 22.21 -1.12 3.42
C GLU A 111 23.13 -0.70 4.59
N ARG A 112 22.64 -0.77 5.84
CA ARG A 112 23.42 -0.43 7.02
C ARG A 112 24.64 -1.32 7.21
N ASP A 113 25.73 -0.76 7.75
CA ASP A 113 26.96 -1.48 8.06
C ASP A 113 26.76 -2.53 9.18
N GLU A 114 27.58 -3.62 9.15
CA GLU A 114 27.57 -4.66 10.18
C GLU A 114 27.76 -4.12 11.60
N SER A 115 28.49 -3.01 11.76
CA SER A 115 28.70 -2.31 13.03
C SER A 115 27.41 -1.71 13.61
N ASP A 116 26.46 -1.33 12.76
CA ASP A 116 25.18 -0.72 13.15
C ASP A 116 24.07 -1.76 13.40
N VAL A 117 24.25 -2.99 12.91
CA VAL A 117 23.29 -4.08 13.07
C VAL A 117 22.96 -4.42 14.53
N LEU A 118 23.88 -4.13 15.46
CA LEU A 118 23.74 -4.45 16.89
C LEU A 118 23.28 -3.25 17.73
N ARG A 119 23.10 -2.06 17.14
CA ARG A 119 22.68 -0.88 17.88
C ARG A 119 21.16 -0.85 18.03
N SER A 120 20.67 -0.89 19.25
CA SER A 120 19.25 -0.76 19.59
C SER A 120 18.63 0.53 19.02
N GLU A 121 19.39 1.60 18.91
CA GLU A 121 18.98 2.91 18.39
C GLU A 121 18.51 2.83 16.93
N VAL A 122 19.17 2.01 16.09
CA VAL A 122 18.80 1.84 14.67
C VAL A 122 17.45 1.13 14.54
N PHE A 123 17.17 0.17 15.42
CA PHE A 123 15.89 -0.54 15.42
C PHE A 123 14.75 0.37 15.89
N GLU A 124 14.99 1.20 16.90
CA GLU A 124 14.00 2.16 17.38
C GLU A 124 13.69 3.20 16.28
N GLU A 125 14.72 3.78 15.66
CA GLU A 125 14.55 4.74 14.56
C GLU A 125 13.74 4.14 13.41
N MET A 126 14.03 2.91 12.99
CA MET A 126 13.28 2.24 11.93
C MET A 126 11.81 2.00 12.32
N ALA A 127 11.56 1.56 13.56
CA ALA A 127 10.21 1.34 14.05
C ALA A 127 9.42 2.66 14.12
N GLU A 128 10.04 3.76 14.55
CA GLU A 128 9.44 5.09 14.56
C GLU A 128 9.11 5.57 13.15
N GLN A 129 10.02 5.40 12.17
CA GLN A 129 9.80 5.78 10.79
C GLN A 129 8.66 4.98 10.14
N LEU A 130 8.59 3.67 10.38
CA LEU A 130 7.49 2.83 9.91
C LEU A 130 6.15 3.23 10.54
N THR A 131 6.15 3.49 11.84
CA THR A 131 4.95 3.95 12.58
C THR A 131 4.49 5.31 12.04
N SER A 132 5.42 6.24 11.81
CA SER A 132 5.12 7.55 11.21
C SER A 132 4.51 7.40 9.81
N LEU A 133 5.05 6.49 8.98
CA LEU A 133 4.53 6.24 7.65
C LEU A 133 3.12 5.61 7.68
N ILE A 134 2.82 4.75 8.66
CA ILE A 134 1.47 4.22 8.88
C ILE A 134 0.49 5.35 9.17
N TRP A 135 0.86 6.31 10.03
CA TRP A 135 0.04 7.48 10.33
C TRP A 135 -0.11 8.44 9.14
N GLU A 136 0.94 8.58 8.29
CA GLU A 136 0.80 9.33 7.04
C GLU A 136 -0.23 8.69 6.11
N VAL A 137 -0.21 7.37 5.97
CA VAL A 137 -1.21 6.63 5.18
C VAL A 137 -2.61 6.82 5.78
N HIS A 138 -2.77 6.70 7.10
CA HIS A 138 -4.04 6.95 7.78
C HIS A 138 -4.58 8.36 7.52
N LYS A 139 -3.71 9.36 7.63
CA LYS A 139 -4.07 10.75 7.35
C LYS A 139 -4.52 10.92 5.89
N GLU A 140 -3.87 10.22 4.96
CA GLU A 140 -4.24 10.27 3.54
C GLU A 140 -5.64 9.69 3.28
N PHE A 141 -6.05 8.62 3.97
CA PHE A 141 -7.42 8.10 3.88
C PHE A 141 -8.48 9.13 4.29
N LYS A 142 -8.15 10.02 5.22
CA LYS A 142 -9.05 11.10 5.70
C LYS A 142 -8.86 12.44 4.99
N SER A 143 -7.87 12.55 4.10
CA SER A 143 -7.51 13.83 3.47
C SER A 143 -8.58 14.38 2.52
N GLY A 144 -9.54 13.55 2.10
CA GLY A 144 -10.70 13.97 1.32
C GLY A 144 -11.67 14.84 2.11
N ASP A 145 -11.77 14.65 3.43
CA ASP A 145 -12.73 15.36 4.29
C ASP A 145 -12.50 16.89 4.25
N GLU A 146 -11.25 17.33 4.23
CA GLU A 146 -10.88 18.74 4.12
C GLU A 146 -11.31 19.37 2.79
N LEU A 147 -11.42 18.57 1.73
CA LEU A 147 -11.86 18.98 0.40
C LEU A 147 -13.38 18.80 0.19
N GLY A 148 -14.09 18.23 1.18
CA GLY A 148 -15.51 17.89 1.06
C GLY A 148 -15.79 16.79 0.03
N ILE A 149 -14.85 15.84 -0.10
CA ILE A 149 -14.93 14.67 -0.97
C ILE A 149 -14.60 13.40 -0.18
N ASN A 150 -15.20 12.28 -0.58
CA ASN A 150 -14.88 10.98 0.02
C ASN A 150 -13.56 10.42 -0.51
N PHE A 151 -13.09 9.31 0.05
CA PHE A 151 -11.81 8.70 -0.33
C PHE A 151 -11.78 8.22 -1.79
N GLU A 152 -12.91 7.75 -2.32
CA GLU A 152 -13.03 7.30 -3.71
C GLU A 152 -12.98 8.47 -4.70
N GLU A 153 -13.70 9.55 -4.41
CA GLU A 153 -13.63 10.80 -5.18
C GLU A 153 -12.23 11.41 -5.13
N LYS A 154 -11.57 11.29 -3.95
CA LYS A 154 -10.19 11.72 -3.75
C LYS A 154 -9.21 10.98 -4.66
N ALA A 155 -9.44 9.71 -4.94
CA ALA A 155 -8.60 8.95 -5.87
C ALA A 155 -8.61 9.55 -7.28
N PHE A 156 -9.76 10.03 -7.74
CA PHE A 156 -9.87 10.73 -9.03
C PHE A 156 -9.29 12.14 -8.97
N TYR A 157 -9.49 12.87 -7.87
CA TYR A 157 -8.84 14.16 -7.66
C TYR A 157 -7.31 14.05 -7.71
N ASP A 158 -6.74 13.02 -7.05
CA ASP A 158 -5.29 12.85 -7.00
C ASP A 158 -4.67 12.53 -8.37
N ILE A 159 -5.32 11.69 -9.20
CA ILE A 159 -4.83 11.46 -10.56
C ILE A 159 -4.91 12.73 -11.41
N LEU A 160 -6.01 13.48 -11.34
CA LEU A 160 -6.13 14.74 -12.07
C LEU A 160 -5.04 15.72 -11.66
N LYS A 161 -4.75 15.83 -10.38
CA LYS A 161 -3.70 16.70 -9.84
C LYS A 161 -2.29 16.26 -10.24
N GLU A 162 -2.02 14.93 -10.22
CA GLU A 162 -0.75 14.37 -10.69
C GLU A 162 -0.51 14.69 -12.17
N LEU A 163 -1.54 14.60 -13.00
CA LEU A 163 -1.44 14.90 -14.42
C LEU A 163 -1.14 16.38 -14.69
N CYS A 164 -1.66 17.29 -13.85
CA CYS A 164 -1.28 18.70 -13.92
C CYS A 164 0.23 18.88 -13.73
N VAL A 165 0.82 18.17 -12.76
CA VAL A 165 2.26 18.22 -12.50
C VAL A 165 3.05 17.51 -13.60
N LYS A 166 2.62 16.31 -14.00
CA LYS A 166 3.30 15.47 -15.00
C LYS A 166 3.40 16.15 -16.37
N TYR A 167 2.36 16.89 -16.77
CA TYR A 167 2.27 17.52 -18.08
C TYR A 167 2.39 19.05 -18.04
N ASP A 168 2.79 19.59 -16.88
CA ASP A 168 3.08 21.01 -16.66
C ASP A 168 1.93 21.96 -17.11
N PHE A 169 0.72 21.70 -16.61
CA PHE A 169 -0.41 22.60 -16.81
C PHE A 169 -1.11 22.93 -15.48
N ARG A 170 -1.91 24.00 -15.49
CA ARG A 170 -2.68 24.43 -14.33
C ARG A 170 -4.17 24.24 -14.57
N TYR A 171 -4.87 23.77 -13.54
CA TYR A 171 -6.32 23.67 -13.55
C TYR A 171 -6.88 24.10 -12.18
N PRO A 172 -8.01 24.85 -12.12
CA PRO A 172 -8.53 25.37 -10.86
C PRO A 172 -8.96 24.24 -9.91
N ASP A 173 -8.51 24.29 -8.64
CA ASP A 173 -8.79 23.24 -7.65
C ASP A 173 -10.30 23.02 -7.42
N ALA A 174 -11.11 24.10 -7.37
CA ALA A 174 -12.56 23.97 -7.21
C ALA A 174 -13.20 23.16 -8.36
N LYS A 175 -12.83 23.46 -9.61
CA LYS A 175 -13.30 22.70 -10.78
C LYS A 175 -12.76 21.26 -10.78
N MET A 176 -11.55 21.05 -10.28
CA MET A 176 -10.94 19.72 -10.18
C MET A 176 -11.71 18.84 -9.19
N ILE A 177 -12.20 19.41 -8.08
CA ILE A 177 -13.05 18.70 -7.11
C ILE A 177 -14.39 18.32 -7.76
N GLU A 178 -15.03 19.23 -8.47
CA GLU A 178 -16.28 18.95 -9.19
C GLU A 178 -16.09 17.88 -10.26
N LEU A 179 -15.00 17.99 -11.03
CA LEU A 179 -14.64 17.00 -12.05
C LEU A 179 -14.37 15.62 -11.43
N ALA A 180 -13.65 15.54 -10.31
CA ALA A 180 -13.37 14.29 -9.63
C ALA A 180 -14.65 13.55 -9.19
N LYS A 181 -15.64 14.30 -8.65
CA LYS A 181 -16.98 13.78 -8.33
C LYS A 181 -17.70 13.27 -9.58
N ALA A 182 -17.72 14.08 -10.64
CA ALA A 182 -18.38 13.70 -11.88
C ALA A 182 -17.75 12.47 -12.56
N VAL A 183 -16.42 12.36 -12.52
CA VAL A 183 -15.71 11.17 -13.01
C VAL A 183 -16.09 9.93 -12.19
N LYS A 184 -16.13 10.02 -10.87
CA LYS A 184 -16.54 8.93 -9.99
C LYS A 184 -17.96 8.47 -10.29
N ASP A 185 -18.89 9.41 -10.41
CA ASP A 185 -20.30 9.13 -10.72
C ASP A 185 -20.47 8.46 -12.09
N LEU A 186 -19.71 8.93 -13.10
CA LEU A 186 -19.69 8.31 -14.42
C LEU A 186 -19.18 6.86 -14.36
N VAL A 187 -18.08 6.62 -13.64
CA VAL A 187 -17.49 5.29 -13.48
C VAL A 187 -18.47 4.35 -12.78
N ASP A 188 -19.13 4.79 -11.74
CA ASP A 188 -20.15 4.01 -11.03
C ASP A 188 -21.38 3.73 -11.88
N GLY A 189 -21.80 4.72 -12.65
CA GLY A 189 -22.93 4.62 -13.57
C GLY A 189 -22.73 3.60 -14.68
N GLN A 190 -21.56 3.57 -15.29
CA GLN A 190 -21.24 2.70 -16.44
C GLN A 190 -20.86 1.28 -16.02
N ALA A 191 -20.20 1.12 -14.88
CA ALA A 191 -19.68 -0.18 -14.45
C ALA A 191 -20.58 -0.87 -13.40
N LYS A 192 -21.90 -0.88 -13.63
CA LYS A 192 -22.88 -1.57 -12.77
C LYS A 192 -22.84 -3.10 -12.87
N PHE A 193 -22.20 -3.64 -13.90
CA PHE A 193 -22.18 -5.08 -14.17
C PHE A 193 -20.91 -5.72 -13.60
N PRO A 194 -21.00 -6.87 -12.91
CA PRO A 194 -19.84 -7.54 -12.29
C PRO A 194 -18.76 -7.97 -13.30
N ASP A 195 -19.13 -8.19 -14.56
CA ASP A 195 -18.23 -8.63 -15.64
C ASP A 195 -17.79 -7.49 -16.59
N TRP A 196 -17.99 -6.22 -16.19
CA TRP A 196 -17.67 -5.04 -16.99
C TRP A 196 -16.23 -5.05 -17.55
N ASN A 197 -15.27 -5.61 -16.77
CA ASN A 197 -13.86 -5.69 -17.15
C ASN A 197 -13.56 -6.66 -18.31
N LYS A 198 -14.51 -7.53 -18.65
CA LYS A 198 -14.45 -8.46 -19.78
C LYS A 198 -15.27 -8.01 -20.98
N ARG A 199 -16.02 -6.92 -20.83
CA ARG A 199 -16.93 -6.40 -21.84
C ARG A 199 -16.37 -5.17 -22.52
N ASP A 200 -15.92 -5.33 -23.76
CA ASP A 200 -15.30 -4.25 -24.54
C ASP A 200 -16.29 -3.13 -24.89
N ASP A 201 -17.60 -3.45 -25.01
CA ASP A 201 -18.65 -2.45 -25.21
C ASP A 201 -18.77 -1.49 -24.02
N ILE A 202 -18.76 -2.00 -22.78
CA ILE A 202 -18.82 -1.17 -21.56
C ILE A 202 -17.55 -0.35 -21.40
N LYS A 203 -16.37 -0.95 -21.62
CA LYS A 203 -15.10 -0.21 -21.59
C LYS A 203 -15.06 0.91 -22.61
N SER A 204 -15.56 0.66 -23.82
CA SER A 204 -15.62 1.67 -24.87
C SER A 204 -16.60 2.79 -24.49
N ALA A 205 -17.77 2.45 -23.94
CA ALA A 205 -18.75 3.43 -23.46
C ALA A 205 -18.18 4.29 -22.32
N LEU A 206 -17.48 3.67 -21.34
CA LEU A 206 -16.80 4.37 -20.26
C LEU A 206 -15.72 5.32 -20.80
N LYS A 207 -14.90 4.86 -21.76
CA LYS A 207 -13.87 5.69 -22.38
C LYS A 207 -14.44 6.90 -23.09
N VAL A 208 -15.49 6.71 -23.90
CA VAL A 208 -16.20 7.81 -24.58
C VAL A 208 -16.82 8.77 -23.56
N GLY A 209 -17.50 8.24 -22.54
CA GLY A 209 -18.07 9.05 -21.47
C GLY A 209 -17.05 9.90 -20.74
N LEU A 210 -15.88 9.34 -20.42
CA LEU A 210 -14.78 10.08 -19.80
C LEU A 210 -14.25 11.18 -20.70
N ILE A 211 -14.05 10.93 -22.00
CA ILE A 211 -13.57 11.95 -22.95
C ILE A 211 -14.56 13.11 -23.02
N LEU A 212 -15.85 12.82 -23.16
CA LEU A 212 -16.89 13.86 -23.24
C LEU A 212 -16.97 14.68 -21.94
N LEU A 213 -16.91 14.01 -20.77
CA LEU A 213 -16.93 14.67 -19.48
C LEU A 213 -15.72 15.58 -19.28
N LEU A 214 -14.53 15.09 -19.60
CA LEU A 214 -13.28 15.87 -19.49
C LEU A 214 -13.32 17.08 -20.41
N ASP A 215 -13.84 16.93 -21.63
CA ASP A 215 -14.02 18.05 -22.58
C ASP A 215 -15.01 19.09 -22.06
N GLU A 216 -16.16 18.65 -21.49
CA GLU A 216 -17.15 19.55 -20.88
C GLU A 216 -16.56 20.40 -19.76
N PHE A 217 -15.67 19.83 -18.96
CA PHE A 217 -14.95 20.53 -17.90
C PHE A 217 -13.73 21.33 -18.41
N GLY A 218 -13.38 21.21 -19.69
CA GLY A 218 -12.18 21.80 -20.28
C GLY A 218 -10.88 21.27 -19.67
N TYR A 219 -10.84 19.95 -19.41
CA TYR A 219 -9.69 19.25 -18.85
C TYR A 219 -9.22 18.12 -19.79
N PRO A 220 -7.94 17.99 -20.09
CA PRO A 220 -6.85 18.94 -19.78
C PRO A 220 -6.91 20.15 -20.69
N PRO A 221 -6.40 21.31 -20.25
CA PRO A 221 -6.28 22.50 -21.11
C PRO A 221 -5.13 22.38 -22.14
N VAL A 222 -4.67 21.16 -22.41
CA VAL A 222 -3.60 20.80 -23.34
C VAL A 222 -4.02 19.56 -24.15
N GLU A 223 -3.69 19.55 -25.44
CA GLU A 223 -4.00 18.41 -26.31
C GLU A 223 -2.98 17.27 -26.08
N ARG A 224 -3.33 16.31 -25.21
CA ARG A 224 -2.49 15.13 -24.92
C ARG A 224 -3.33 13.88 -24.68
N ASP A 225 -3.24 12.92 -25.56
CA ASP A 225 -3.97 11.66 -25.49
C ASP A 225 -3.57 10.82 -24.25
N GLU A 226 -2.33 10.95 -23.77
CA GLU A 226 -1.81 10.24 -22.61
C GLU A 226 -2.57 10.59 -21.34
N VAL A 227 -3.09 11.82 -21.22
CA VAL A 227 -3.90 12.24 -20.05
C VAL A 227 -5.16 11.40 -19.93
N TYR A 228 -5.86 11.20 -21.04
CA TYR A 228 -7.08 10.38 -21.08
C TYR A 228 -6.79 8.93 -20.72
N LYS A 229 -5.65 8.40 -21.17
CA LYS A 229 -5.21 7.04 -20.87
C LYS A 229 -4.96 6.86 -19.39
N ASP A 230 -4.24 7.77 -18.75
CA ASP A 230 -3.88 7.68 -17.33
C ASP A 230 -5.16 7.74 -16.43
N ILE A 231 -6.14 8.62 -16.78
CA ILE A 231 -7.43 8.68 -16.07
C ILE A 231 -8.23 7.40 -16.27
N PHE A 232 -8.26 6.85 -17.48
CA PHE A 232 -8.94 5.60 -17.77
C PHE A 232 -8.32 4.43 -17.01
N GLU A 233 -7.00 4.36 -16.90
CA GLU A 233 -6.31 3.34 -16.09
C GLU A 233 -6.67 3.44 -14.61
N GLN A 234 -6.83 4.65 -14.07
CA GLN A 234 -7.30 4.83 -12.69
C GLN A 234 -8.74 4.35 -12.53
N ALA A 235 -9.61 4.65 -13.48
CA ALA A 235 -11.01 4.21 -13.48
C ALA A 235 -11.11 2.67 -13.55
N GLU A 236 -10.30 2.04 -14.40
CA GLU A 236 -10.23 0.57 -14.48
C GLU A 236 -9.70 -0.04 -13.17
N ASN A 237 -8.66 0.56 -12.57
CA ASN A 237 -8.12 0.09 -11.29
C ASN A 237 -9.17 0.18 -10.18
N PHE A 238 -9.84 1.31 -10.07
CA PHE A 238 -10.90 1.52 -9.08
C PHE A 238 -12.00 0.47 -9.21
N LYS A 239 -12.55 0.31 -10.40
CA LYS A 239 -13.65 -0.63 -10.63
C LYS A 239 -13.27 -2.10 -10.56
N LYS A 240 -12.03 -2.46 -10.82
CA LYS A 240 -11.56 -3.85 -10.69
C LYS A 240 -11.51 -4.31 -9.23
N ASN A 241 -11.38 -3.38 -8.31
CA ASN A 241 -11.14 -3.67 -6.90
C ASN A 241 -12.32 -3.32 -5.99
N ASN A 242 -13.33 -2.62 -6.52
CA ASN A 242 -14.63 -2.31 -5.91
C ASN A 242 -15.75 -2.93 -6.74
#